data_265e8992f08a6c13db1ce0bb9fe47d15
#
_entry.id   265e8992f08a6c13db1ce0bb9fe47d15
#
_cell.length_a   1.000
_cell.length_b   1.000
_cell.length_c   1.000
_cell.angle_alpha   90.00
_cell.angle_beta   90.00
_cell.angle_gamma   90.00
#
_symmetry.space_group_name_H-M   'P 1'
#
loop_
_entity.id
_entity.type
_entity.pdbx_description
1 polymer ?
#
loop_
_entity_poly.entity_id
_entity_poly.type
_entity_poly.pdbx_seq_one_letter_code
_entity_poly.pdbx_strand_id
1 'polypeptide(L)'
;MLFTVGISFYSTRLILANLGVSDYGVYNVIGGFVSMFYMVTATMTQAVSRFLTFELGRNDPKKLQQTFSTSLNILLLLALLVVLLSETIGLWFVNTKLNIEPDRMTVANWIYQFSLLSFVLEMISVPYSASVISHEKMGAFAFVAIAKVFLTFGIALSLAASPIDKLVFYGILVLAVSVSIQLMYWIYCKKNFPECQYSTHIDKVLFKDMFGFAGWNFLTTCTSMLSSQGVGIMLNMHFGTAINAARGIASQINGTVGAFSR
;
A
#
# COMPACT_ATOMS: atom_id res chain seq x y z
N MET A 1 -6.48 -7.89 16.25
CA MET A 1 -5.92 -8.65 15.11
C MET A 1 -6.86 -9.75 14.64
N LEU A 2 -7.25 -10.77 15.43
CA LEU A 2 -8.13 -11.85 14.95
C LEU A 2 -9.45 -11.35 14.35
N PHE A 3 -10.08 -10.38 14.97
CA PHE A 3 -11.32 -9.77 14.50
C PHE A 3 -11.18 -9.10 13.12
N THR A 4 -10.09 -8.36 12.89
CA THR A 4 -9.83 -7.71 11.60
C THR A 4 -9.56 -8.72 10.48
N VAL A 5 -8.86 -9.81 10.80
CA VAL A 5 -8.63 -10.93 9.86
C VAL A 5 -9.95 -11.61 9.49
N GLY A 6 -10.81 -11.89 10.46
CA GLY A 6 -12.13 -12.48 10.23
C GLY A 6 -13.01 -11.61 9.31
N ILE A 7 -13.07 -10.30 9.58
CA ILE A 7 -13.81 -9.35 8.74
C ILE A 7 -13.23 -9.32 7.32
N SER A 8 -11.90 -9.32 7.17
CA SER A 8 -11.27 -9.30 5.85
C SER A 8 -11.60 -10.54 5.03
N PHE A 9 -11.59 -11.74 5.62
CA PHE A 9 -12.00 -12.96 4.94
C PHE A 9 -13.48 -12.93 4.52
N TYR A 10 -14.34 -12.46 5.40
CA TYR A 10 -15.76 -12.34 5.10
C TYR A 10 -16.03 -11.31 4.01
N SER A 11 -15.33 -10.16 4.05
CA SER A 11 -15.38 -9.13 3.00
C SER A 11 -14.97 -9.69 1.65
N THR A 12 -13.85 -10.43 1.59
CA THR A 12 -13.38 -11.06 0.34
C THR A 12 -14.42 -12.02 -0.24
N ARG A 13 -15.08 -12.82 0.61
CA ARG A 13 -16.16 -13.72 0.19
C ARG A 13 -17.34 -12.94 -0.41
N LEU A 14 -17.76 -11.86 0.24
CA LEU A 14 -18.86 -11.01 -0.26
C LEU A 14 -18.50 -10.31 -1.57
N ILE A 15 -17.28 -9.80 -1.68
CA ILE A 15 -16.78 -9.15 -2.91
C ILE A 15 -16.79 -10.16 -4.07
N LEU A 16 -16.25 -11.36 -3.85
CA LEU A 16 -16.24 -12.43 -4.85
C LEU A 16 -17.65 -12.86 -5.27
N ALA A 17 -18.58 -12.98 -4.31
CA ALA A 17 -19.97 -13.35 -4.58
C ALA A 17 -20.71 -12.28 -5.41
N ASN A 18 -20.41 -11.00 -5.21
CA ASN A 18 -21.09 -9.90 -5.90
C ASN A 18 -20.45 -9.56 -7.26
N LEU A 19 -19.11 -9.57 -7.38
CA LEU A 19 -18.39 -9.30 -8.62
C LEU A 19 -18.40 -10.48 -9.58
N GLY A 20 -18.43 -11.70 -9.04
CA GLY A 20 -18.19 -12.93 -9.82
C GLY A 20 -16.69 -13.19 -10.03
N VAL A 21 -16.39 -14.41 -10.53
CA VAL A 21 -15.00 -14.90 -10.65
C VAL A 21 -14.21 -14.10 -11.71
N SER A 22 -14.83 -13.74 -12.83
CA SER A 22 -14.16 -13.03 -13.93
C SER A 22 -13.74 -11.62 -13.50
N ASP A 23 -14.67 -10.80 -13.01
CA ASP A 23 -14.40 -9.42 -12.61
C ASP A 23 -13.46 -9.33 -11.40
N TYR A 24 -13.62 -10.25 -10.43
CA TYR A 24 -12.70 -10.37 -9.31
C TYR A 24 -11.30 -10.78 -9.78
N GLY A 25 -11.21 -11.64 -10.80
CA GLY A 25 -9.95 -12.00 -11.45
C GLY A 25 -9.25 -10.79 -12.08
N VAL A 26 -9.98 -9.98 -12.85
CA VAL A 26 -9.46 -8.74 -13.46
C VAL A 26 -8.92 -7.79 -12.38
N TYR A 27 -9.70 -7.57 -11.31
CA TYR A 27 -9.26 -6.74 -10.18
C TYR A 27 -7.99 -7.26 -9.52
N ASN A 28 -7.90 -8.58 -9.27
CA ASN A 28 -6.73 -9.18 -8.63
C ASN A 28 -5.46 -9.08 -9.49
N VAL A 29 -5.58 -9.25 -10.79
CA VAL A 29 -4.42 -9.14 -11.70
C VAL A 29 -3.91 -7.71 -11.75
N ILE A 30 -4.82 -6.74 -11.89
CA ILE A 30 -4.48 -5.30 -11.91
C ILE A 30 -3.95 -4.85 -10.55
N GLY A 31 -4.65 -5.19 -9.48
CA GLY A 31 -4.24 -4.89 -8.11
C GLY A 31 -2.93 -5.57 -7.73
N GLY A 32 -2.69 -6.80 -8.22
CA GLY A 32 -1.42 -7.51 -8.07
C GLY A 32 -0.26 -6.77 -8.69
N PHE A 33 -0.43 -6.22 -9.90
CA PHE A 33 0.58 -5.37 -10.54
C PHE A 33 0.87 -4.12 -9.70
N VAL A 34 -0.17 -3.38 -9.29
CA VAL A 34 -0.01 -2.18 -8.45
C VAL A 34 0.57 -2.52 -7.08
N SER A 35 0.25 -3.71 -6.54
CA SER A 35 0.77 -4.15 -5.22
C SER A 35 2.29 -4.30 -5.17
N MET A 36 2.95 -4.50 -6.30
CA MET A 36 4.43 -4.53 -6.36
C MET A 36 5.04 -3.20 -5.91
N PHE A 37 4.35 -2.09 -6.15
CA PHE A 37 4.83 -0.78 -5.72
C PHE A 37 4.67 -0.52 -4.20
N TYR A 38 3.80 -1.27 -3.49
CA TYR A 38 3.65 -1.13 -2.03
C TYR A 38 4.94 -1.46 -1.25
N MET A 39 5.87 -2.19 -1.86
CA MET A 39 7.18 -2.41 -1.29
C MET A 39 7.95 -1.09 -1.11
N VAL A 40 7.76 -0.13 -2.02
CA VAL A 40 8.36 1.21 -1.93
C VAL A 40 7.79 1.96 -0.73
N THR A 41 6.46 1.91 -0.52
CA THR A 41 5.82 2.59 0.62
C THR A 41 6.26 2.01 1.96
N ALA A 42 6.37 0.70 2.07
CA ALA A 42 6.83 0.03 3.29
C ALA A 42 8.26 0.43 3.66
N THR A 43 9.17 0.43 2.67
CA THR A 43 10.56 0.83 2.84
C THR A 43 10.69 2.30 3.23
N MET A 44 9.90 3.15 2.57
CA MET A 44 9.87 4.58 2.87
C MET A 44 9.29 4.87 4.26
N THR A 45 8.25 4.15 4.69
CA THR A 45 7.71 4.30 6.04
C THR A 45 8.77 4.04 7.11
N GLN A 46 9.57 2.99 6.95
CA GLN A 46 10.67 2.69 7.88
C GLN A 46 11.74 3.78 7.86
N ALA A 47 12.13 4.25 6.68
CA ALA A 47 13.11 5.32 6.54
C ALA A 47 12.61 6.62 7.20
N VAL A 48 11.43 7.07 6.86
CA VAL A 48 10.84 8.31 7.38
C VAL A 48 10.65 8.23 8.90
N SER A 49 10.11 7.12 9.43
CA SER A 49 9.94 6.92 10.87
C SER A 49 11.28 7.02 11.62
N ARG A 50 12.34 6.40 11.08
CA ARG A 50 13.68 6.46 11.69
C ARG A 50 14.19 7.89 11.80
N PHE A 51 14.13 8.66 10.70
CA PHE A 51 14.62 10.04 10.70
C PHE A 51 13.78 10.96 11.58
N LEU A 52 12.45 10.80 11.58
CA LEU A 52 11.57 11.57 12.46
C LEU A 52 11.83 11.24 13.95
N THR A 53 11.96 9.96 14.30
CA THR A 53 12.26 9.55 15.69
C THR A 53 13.61 10.09 16.14
N PHE A 54 14.61 10.12 15.26
CA PHE A 54 15.92 10.67 15.58
C PHE A 54 15.86 12.18 15.89
N GLU A 55 15.17 12.97 15.06
CA GLU A 55 15.02 14.40 15.29
C GLU A 55 14.11 14.75 16.48
N LEU A 56 13.10 13.91 16.74
CA LEU A 56 12.32 13.97 17.98
C LEU A 56 13.18 13.81 19.22
N GLY A 57 14.08 12.83 19.22
CA GLY A 57 15.03 12.60 20.33
C GLY A 57 16.01 13.78 20.54
N ARG A 58 16.29 14.55 19.49
CA ARG A 58 17.15 15.77 19.57
C ARG A 58 16.40 17.00 20.05
N ASN A 59 15.08 16.96 20.12
CA ASN A 59 14.22 18.08 20.55
C ASN A 59 14.40 19.34 19.68
N ASP A 60 14.66 19.17 18.36
CA ASP A 60 14.80 20.26 17.39
C ASP A 60 13.54 20.34 16.50
N PRO A 61 12.55 21.20 16.85
CA PRO A 61 11.29 21.25 16.12
C PRO A 61 11.45 21.76 14.68
N LYS A 62 12.49 22.58 14.41
CA LYS A 62 12.75 23.08 13.06
C LYS A 62 13.26 21.96 12.15
N LYS A 63 14.21 21.18 12.62
CA LYS A 63 14.72 20.02 11.88
C LYS A 63 13.67 18.94 11.71
N LEU A 64 12.84 18.73 12.73
CA LEU A 64 11.73 17.78 12.65
C LEU A 64 10.75 18.16 11.51
N GLN A 65 10.36 19.45 11.42
CA GLN A 65 9.51 19.96 10.34
C GLN A 65 10.21 19.85 8.97
N GLN A 66 11.51 20.14 8.90
CA GLN A 66 12.29 19.96 7.67
C GLN A 66 12.35 18.49 7.24
N THR A 67 12.53 17.57 8.19
CA THR A 67 12.53 16.13 7.93
C THR A 67 11.18 15.66 7.39
N PHE A 68 10.07 16.10 7.98
CA PHE A 68 8.73 15.82 7.49
C PHE A 68 8.53 16.33 6.06
N SER A 69 8.87 17.60 5.80
CA SER A 69 8.70 18.24 4.49
C SER A 69 9.60 17.61 3.42
N THR A 70 10.85 17.28 3.77
CA THR A 70 11.77 16.58 2.88
C THR A 70 11.27 15.19 2.55
N SER A 71 10.72 14.45 3.53
CA SER A 71 10.09 13.15 3.33
C SER A 71 8.93 13.23 2.34
N LEU A 72 8.05 14.22 2.50
CA LEU A 72 6.92 14.44 1.61
C LEU A 72 7.39 14.72 0.17
N ASN A 73 8.42 15.56 0.00
CA ASN A 73 8.97 15.85 -1.33
C ASN A 73 9.60 14.62 -2.01
N ILE A 74 10.32 13.79 -1.25
CA ILE A 74 10.87 12.53 -1.76
C ILE A 74 9.74 11.62 -2.24
N LEU A 75 8.68 11.48 -1.43
CA LEU A 75 7.55 10.62 -1.77
C LEU A 75 6.72 11.16 -2.93
N LEU A 76 6.54 12.47 -3.06
CA LEU A 76 5.90 13.08 -4.22
C LEU A 76 6.72 12.84 -5.50
N LEU A 77 8.05 12.96 -5.43
CA LEU A 77 8.93 12.67 -6.56
C LEU A 77 8.86 11.19 -6.95
N LEU A 78 8.88 10.29 -5.98
CA LEU A 78 8.73 8.85 -6.23
C LEU A 78 7.33 8.51 -6.76
N ALA A 79 6.28 9.15 -6.24
CA ALA A 79 4.92 8.97 -6.75
C ALA A 79 4.82 9.40 -8.21
N LEU A 80 5.41 10.54 -8.57
CA LEU A 80 5.47 11.00 -9.94
C LEU A 80 6.21 9.99 -10.84
N LEU A 81 7.34 9.48 -10.39
CA LEU A 81 8.11 8.47 -11.13
C LEU A 81 7.29 7.19 -11.34
N VAL A 82 6.62 6.69 -10.28
CA VAL A 82 5.76 5.50 -10.38
C VAL A 82 4.59 5.76 -11.32
N VAL A 83 3.95 6.93 -11.25
CA VAL A 83 2.87 7.29 -12.19
C VAL A 83 3.37 7.29 -13.62
N LEU A 84 4.51 7.91 -13.92
CA LEU A 84 5.08 7.92 -15.28
C LEU A 84 5.40 6.50 -15.79
N LEU A 85 5.98 5.65 -14.94
CA LEU A 85 6.25 4.26 -15.31
C LEU A 85 4.96 3.47 -15.49
N SER A 86 3.96 3.71 -14.66
CA SER A 86 2.67 3.04 -14.73
C SER A 86 1.90 3.47 -15.97
N GLU A 87 1.88 4.75 -16.33
CA GLU A 87 1.20 5.25 -17.52
C GLU A 87 1.87 4.82 -18.83
N THR A 88 3.17 4.55 -18.81
CA THR A 88 3.91 4.09 -20.00
C THR A 88 3.94 2.56 -20.07
N ILE A 89 4.73 1.93 -19.19
CA ILE A 89 4.97 0.48 -19.19
C ILE A 89 3.74 -0.27 -18.67
N GLY A 90 3.10 0.23 -17.61
CA GLY A 90 1.96 -0.42 -16.98
C GLY A 90 0.74 -0.48 -17.87
N LEU A 91 0.34 0.62 -18.52
CA LEU A 91 -0.77 0.63 -19.47
C LEU A 91 -0.47 -0.24 -20.70
N TRP A 92 0.76 -0.20 -21.22
CA TRP A 92 1.17 -1.11 -22.29
C TRP A 92 1.00 -2.56 -21.85
N PHE A 93 1.45 -2.92 -20.65
CA PHE A 93 1.37 -4.27 -20.12
C PHE A 93 -0.10 -4.72 -19.94
N VAL A 94 -0.95 -3.87 -19.36
CA VAL A 94 -2.39 -4.17 -19.15
C VAL A 94 -3.10 -4.40 -20.48
N ASN A 95 -2.84 -3.57 -21.50
CA ASN A 95 -3.54 -3.64 -22.78
C ASN A 95 -2.99 -4.70 -23.75
N THR A 96 -1.73 -5.17 -23.57
CA THR A 96 -1.09 -6.09 -24.56
C THR A 96 -0.74 -7.45 -24.00
N LYS A 97 -0.50 -7.58 -22.70
CA LYS A 97 -0.01 -8.82 -22.08
C LYS A 97 -1.04 -9.52 -21.20
N LEU A 98 -2.00 -8.79 -20.69
CA LEU A 98 -3.06 -9.39 -19.89
C LEU A 98 -4.15 -9.95 -20.79
N ASN A 99 -4.56 -11.19 -20.49
CA ASN A 99 -5.64 -11.86 -21.21
C ASN A 99 -6.99 -11.46 -20.59
N ILE A 100 -7.46 -10.26 -20.92
CA ILE A 100 -8.74 -9.69 -20.47
C ILE A 100 -9.70 -9.71 -21.65
N GLU A 101 -10.96 -10.06 -21.40
CA GLU A 101 -12.01 -10.03 -22.42
C GLU A 101 -12.15 -8.64 -23.03
N PRO A 102 -12.27 -8.50 -24.37
CA PRO A 102 -12.32 -7.20 -25.05
C PRO A 102 -13.41 -6.26 -24.49
N ASP A 103 -14.56 -6.81 -24.14
CA ASP A 103 -15.69 -6.06 -23.57
C ASP A 103 -15.39 -5.50 -22.17
N ARG A 104 -14.42 -6.10 -21.46
CA ARG A 104 -14.01 -5.69 -20.13
C ARG A 104 -12.75 -4.82 -20.11
N MET A 105 -12.08 -4.63 -21.25
CA MET A 105 -10.83 -3.86 -21.33
C MET A 105 -10.99 -2.40 -20.88
N THR A 106 -12.08 -1.75 -21.24
CA THR A 106 -12.36 -0.38 -20.80
C THR A 106 -12.52 -0.29 -19.28
N VAL A 107 -13.23 -1.25 -18.69
CA VAL A 107 -13.43 -1.33 -17.25
C VAL A 107 -12.11 -1.62 -16.55
N ALA A 108 -11.29 -2.51 -17.09
CA ALA A 108 -9.96 -2.83 -16.58
C ALA A 108 -9.04 -1.58 -16.54
N ASN A 109 -9.06 -0.76 -17.59
CA ASN A 109 -8.30 0.50 -17.61
C ASN A 109 -8.79 1.48 -16.53
N TRP A 110 -10.09 1.60 -16.27
CA TRP A 110 -10.61 2.42 -15.19
C TRP A 110 -10.15 1.92 -13.82
N ILE A 111 -10.22 0.61 -13.58
CA ILE A 111 -9.74 -0.02 -12.34
C ILE A 111 -8.25 0.23 -12.15
N TYR A 112 -7.48 0.15 -13.23
CA TYR A 112 -6.05 0.44 -13.19
C TYR A 112 -5.79 1.87 -12.73
N GLN A 113 -6.50 2.86 -13.29
CA GLN A 113 -6.36 4.28 -12.90
C GLN A 113 -6.78 4.51 -11.44
N PHE A 114 -7.89 3.93 -10.99
CA PHE A 114 -8.32 4.05 -9.60
C PHE A 114 -7.34 3.41 -8.63
N SER A 115 -6.76 2.26 -8.99
CA SER A 115 -5.75 1.57 -8.20
C SER A 115 -4.46 2.37 -8.11
N LEU A 116 -4.02 2.96 -9.23
CA LEU A 116 -2.84 3.81 -9.29
C LEU A 116 -3.01 5.07 -8.43
N LEU A 117 -4.16 5.73 -8.55
CA LEU A 117 -4.47 6.91 -7.75
C LEU A 117 -4.55 6.59 -6.25
N SER A 118 -5.15 5.44 -5.89
CA SER A 118 -5.19 4.96 -4.51
C SER A 118 -3.78 4.72 -3.95
N PHE A 119 -2.88 4.16 -4.76
CA PHE A 119 -1.48 3.96 -4.40
C PHE A 119 -0.75 5.29 -4.17
N VAL A 120 -0.94 6.29 -5.04
CA VAL A 120 -0.36 7.63 -4.88
C VAL A 120 -0.82 8.27 -3.56
N LEU A 121 -2.11 8.17 -3.23
CA LEU A 121 -2.65 8.65 -1.95
C LEU A 121 -1.99 7.94 -0.77
N GLU A 122 -1.77 6.63 -0.87
CA GLU A 122 -1.09 5.87 0.18
C GLU A 122 0.38 6.30 0.34
N MET A 123 1.10 6.59 -0.75
CA MET A 123 2.45 7.18 -0.68
C MET A 123 2.45 8.53 0.05
N ILE A 124 1.49 9.40 -0.24
CA ILE A 124 1.34 10.69 0.45
C ILE A 124 1.01 10.52 1.94
N SER A 125 0.35 9.41 2.32
CA SER A 125 0.05 9.08 3.72
C SER A 125 1.29 8.69 4.54
N VAL A 126 2.37 8.24 3.90
CA VAL A 126 3.55 7.71 4.58
C VAL A 126 4.16 8.68 5.60
N PRO A 127 4.43 9.96 5.31
CA PRO A 127 5.01 10.87 6.30
C PRO A 127 4.09 11.08 7.51
N TYR A 128 2.78 11.11 7.29
CA TYR A 128 1.79 11.29 8.36
C TYR A 128 1.72 10.04 9.25
N SER A 129 1.64 8.85 8.67
CA SER A 129 1.66 7.60 9.42
C SER A 129 2.99 7.39 10.17
N ALA A 130 4.11 7.75 9.54
CA ALA A 130 5.43 7.73 10.15
C ALA A 130 5.53 8.70 11.35
N SER A 131 4.93 9.90 11.27
CA SER A 131 4.86 10.84 12.40
C SER A 131 4.06 10.24 13.57
N VAL A 132 2.93 9.60 13.30
CA VAL A 132 2.12 8.92 14.34
C VAL A 132 2.92 7.83 15.03
N ILE A 133 3.68 7.03 14.27
CA ILE A 133 4.54 5.96 14.79
C ILE A 133 5.69 6.54 15.61
N SER A 134 6.36 7.59 15.11
CA SER A 134 7.50 8.24 15.78
C SER A 134 7.14 8.87 17.12
N HIS A 135 5.91 9.38 17.23
CA HIS A 135 5.35 9.89 18.50
C HIS A 135 4.74 8.81 19.39
N GLU A 136 4.92 7.53 19.05
CA GLU A 136 4.39 6.37 19.81
C GLU A 136 2.87 6.39 19.99
N LYS A 137 2.13 7.11 19.13
CA LYS A 137 0.66 7.17 19.18
C LYS A 137 0.01 5.95 18.53
N MET A 138 0.37 4.76 19.04
CA MET A 138 -0.10 3.48 18.49
C MET A 138 -1.63 3.33 18.53
N GLY A 139 -2.30 3.99 19.49
CA GLY A 139 -3.77 4.01 19.54
C GLY A 139 -4.41 4.67 18.32
N ALA A 140 -3.84 5.79 17.84
CA ALA A 140 -4.31 6.46 16.63
C ALA A 140 -4.04 5.62 15.38
N PHE A 141 -2.84 5.02 15.29
CA PHE A 141 -2.49 4.10 14.21
C PHE A 141 -3.45 2.91 14.14
N ALA A 142 -3.74 2.28 15.28
CA ALA A 142 -4.69 1.16 15.36
C ALA A 142 -6.12 1.59 14.99
N PHE A 143 -6.55 2.79 15.41
CA PHE A 143 -7.87 3.32 15.05
C PHE A 143 -8.02 3.47 13.53
N VAL A 144 -7.04 4.06 12.84
CA VAL A 144 -7.07 4.21 11.38
C VAL A 144 -7.06 2.84 10.69
N ALA A 145 -6.25 1.89 11.19
CA ALA A 145 -6.22 0.53 10.66
C ALA A 145 -7.59 -0.18 10.80
N ILE A 146 -8.23 -0.06 11.95
CA ILE A 146 -9.57 -0.60 12.20
C ILE A 146 -10.60 0.08 11.28
N ALA A 147 -10.55 1.41 11.17
CA ALA A 147 -11.44 2.17 10.28
C ALA A 147 -11.31 1.71 8.83
N LYS A 148 -10.08 1.46 8.34
CA LYS A 148 -9.83 0.90 6.99
C LYS A 148 -10.57 -0.42 6.79
N VAL A 149 -10.51 -1.34 7.76
CA VAL A 149 -11.20 -2.64 7.68
C VAL A 149 -12.71 -2.48 7.63
N PHE A 150 -13.29 -1.62 8.49
CA PHE A 150 -14.74 -1.37 8.47
C PHE A 150 -15.21 -0.68 7.20
N LEU A 151 -14.45 0.28 6.67
CA LEU A 151 -14.76 0.94 5.39
C LEU A 151 -14.71 -0.07 4.24
N THR A 152 -13.70 -0.95 4.21
CA THR A 152 -13.60 -2.01 3.20
C THR A 152 -14.76 -3.02 3.31
N PHE A 153 -15.18 -3.35 4.52
CA PHE A 153 -16.37 -4.16 4.76
C PHE A 153 -17.65 -3.47 4.26
N GLY A 154 -17.77 -2.15 4.51
CA GLY A 154 -18.86 -1.32 3.97
C GLY A 154 -18.92 -1.34 2.43
N ILE A 155 -17.75 -1.34 1.75
CA ILE A 155 -17.69 -1.54 0.29
C ILE A 155 -18.33 -2.88 -0.10
N ALA A 156 -17.93 -3.97 0.60
CA ALA A 156 -18.42 -5.30 0.27
C ALA A 156 -19.96 -5.42 0.38
N LEU A 157 -20.55 -4.72 1.33
CA LEU A 157 -22.01 -4.67 1.51
C LEU A 157 -22.69 -3.78 0.44
N SER A 158 -22.10 -2.64 0.09
CA SER A 158 -22.68 -1.70 -0.86
C SER A 158 -22.64 -2.20 -2.30
N LEU A 159 -21.76 -3.15 -2.63
CA LEU A 159 -21.69 -3.78 -3.96
C LEU A 159 -22.98 -4.47 -4.39
N ALA A 160 -23.76 -4.99 -3.45
CA ALA A 160 -25.05 -5.63 -3.73
C ALA A 160 -26.08 -4.65 -4.31
N ALA A 161 -26.00 -3.35 -3.96
CA ALA A 161 -26.91 -2.28 -4.38
C ALA A 161 -26.29 -1.38 -5.48
N SER A 162 -25.30 -1.85 -6.22
CA SER A 162 -24.57 -1.03 -7.21
C SER A 162 -25.50 -0.54 -8.33
N PRO A 163 -25.55 0.77 -8.63
CA PRO A 163 -26.34 1.34 -9.71
C PRO A 163 -25.65 1.29 -11.08
N ILE A 164 -24.36 0.97 -11.12
CA ILE A 164 -23.49 0.93 -12.30
C ILE A 164 -22.77 -0.40 -12.37
N ASP A 165 -21.88 -0.57 -13.35
CA ASP A 165 -21.01 -1.74 -13.41
C ASP A 165 -20.31 -1.97 -12.06
N LYS A 166 -20.47 -3.18 -11.50
CA LYS A 166 -20.02 -3.51 -10.14
C LYS A 166 -18.53 -3.37 -9.97
N LEU A 167 -17.75 -3.66 -11.00
CA LEU A 167 -16.31 -3.59 -10.95
C LEU A 167 -15.83 -2.12 -10.90
N VAL A 168 -16.41 -1.24 -11.72
CA VAL A 168 -16.12 0.20 -11.69
C VAL A 168 -16.54 0.80 -10.36
N PHE A 169 -17.74 0.46 -9.88
CA PHE A 169 -18.23 0.93 -8.56
C PHE A 169 -17.29 0.50 -7.44
N TYR A 170 -16.82 -0.73 -7.46
CA TYR A 170 -15.83 -1.22 -6.51
C TYR A 170 -14.54 -0.40 -6.52
N GLY A 171 -13.99 -0.11 -7.71
CA GLY A 171 -12.79 0.72 -7.85
C GLY A 171 -12.96 2.13 -7.29
N ILE A 172 -14.10 2.77 -7.56
CA ILE A 172 -14.42 4.11 -7.01
C ILE A 172 -14.49 4.06 -5.48
N LEU A 173 -15.12 3.04 -4.91
CA LEU A 173 -15.23 2.90 -3.46
C LEU A 173 -13.89 2.63 -2.78
N VAL A 174 -13.02 1.82 -3.40
CA VAL A 174 -11.64 1.59 -2.91
C VAL A 174 -10.86 2.91 -2.91
N LEU A 175 -10.98 3.72 -3.97
CA LEU A 175 -10.38 5.05 -4.02
C LEU A 175 -10.95 5.96 -2.92
N ALA A 176 -12.27 5.97 -2.70
CA ALA A 176 -12.90 6.76 -1.65
C ALA A 176 -12.41 6.35 -0.25
N VAL A 177 -12.17 5.06 0.00
CA VAL A 177 -11.54 4.59 1.24
C VAL A 177 -10.11 5.12 1.36
N SER A 178 -9.31 5.07 0.30
CA SER A 178 -7.94 5.60 0.32
C SER A 178 -7.91 7.10 0.63
N VAL A 179 -8.82 7.88 0.03
CA VAL A 179 -9.00 9.31 0.34
C VAL A 179 -9.40 9.51 1.81
N SER A 180 -10.34 8.69 2.32
CA SER A 180 -10.80 8.78 3.71
C SER A 180 -9.67 8.51 4.70
N ILE A 181 -8.87 7.49 4.47
CA ILE A 181 -7.69 7.16 5.29
C ILE A 181 -6.65 8.28 5.25
N GLN A 182 -6.36 8.82 4.06
CA GLN A 182 -5.46 9.97 3.92
C GLN A 182 -5.95 11.19 4.71
N LEU A 183 -7.23 11.50 4.61
CA LEU A 183 -7.83 12.61 5.36
C LEU A 183 -7.77 12.38 6.88
N MET A 184 -8.02 11.15 7.35
CA MET A 184 -7.90 10.82 8.77
C MET A 184 -6.49 11.06 9.30
N TYR A 185 -5.45 10.59 8.60
CA TYR A 185 -4.07 10.84 8.98
C TYR A 185 -3.73 12.34 8.93
N TRP A 186 -4.13 13.03 7.86
CA TRP A 186 -3.85 14.45 7.69
C TRP A 186 -4.50 15.31 8.81
N ILE A 187 -5.79 15.08 9.10
CA ILE A 187 -6.52 15.81 10.15
C ILE A 187 -5.90 15.53 11.52
N TYR A 188 -5.62 14.25 11.81
CA TYR A 188 -5.02 13.86 13.08
C TYR A 188 -3.64 14.51 13.29
N CYS A 189 -2.76 14.42 12.30
CA CYS A 189 -1.41 14.97 12.38
C CYS A 189 -1.44 16.49 12.47
N LYS A 190 -2.24 17.17 11.64
CA LYS A 190 -2.36 18.64 11.67
C LYS A 190 -2.84 19.17 13.03
N LYS A 191 -3.69 18.39 13.73
CA LYS A 191 -4.21 18.79 15.04
C LYS A 191 -3.23 18.54 16.19
N ASN A 192 -2.44 17.46 16.12
CA ASN A 192 -1.65 16.99 17.25
C ASN A 192 -0.14 17.24 17.09
N PHE A 193 0.34 17.47 15.86
CA PHE A 193 1.78 17.57 15.55
C PHE A 193 2.08 18.84 14.76
N PRO A 194 2.71 19.85 15.39
CA PRO A 194 3.01 21.14 14.74
C PRO A 194 3.99 21.01 13.58
N GLU A 195 4.85 19.99 13.58
CA GLU A 195 5.82 19.71 12.52
C GLU A 195 5.19 19.19 11.22
N CYS A 196 3.94 18.69 11.27
CA CYS A 196 3.22 18.22 10.08
C CYS A 196 2.70 19.36 9.19
N GLN A 197 3.34 20.53 9.26
CA GLN A 197 3.12 21.64 8.35
C GLN A 197 4.21 21.65 7.29
N TYR A 198 3.78 21.71 6.02
CA TYR A 198 4.71 21.74 4.90
C TYR A 198 5.57 23.00 4.92
N SER A 199 6.87 22.83 4.81
CA SER A 199 7.86 23.90 4.63
C SER A 199 8.54 23.71 3.28
N THR A 200 8.69 24.81 2.54
CA THR A 200 9.36 24.80 1.21
C THR A 200 10.88 24.65 1.31
N HIS A 201 11.43 24.71 2.52
CA HIS A 201 12.88 24.60 2.72
C HIS A 201 13.31 23.14 2.64
N ILE A 202 14.00 22.78 1.56
CA ILE A 202 14.53 21.43 1.33
C ILE A 202 15.99 21.39 1.75
N ASP A 203 16.31 20.58 2.76
CA ASP A 203 17.68 20.27 3.11
C ASP A 203 18.25 19.19 2.17
N LYS A 204 19.20 19.59 1.32
CA LYS A 204 19.81 18.69 0.32
C LYS A 204 20.62 17.56 0.96
N VAL A 205 21.21 17.79 2.13
CA VAL A 205 21.99 16.77 2.84
C VAL A 205 21.03 15.71 3.38
N LEU A 206 19.99 16.15 4.06
CA LEU A 206 18.94 15.28 4.60
C LEU A 206 18.24 14.49 3.47
N PHE A 207 17.96 15.14 2.34
CA PHE A 207 17.39 14.47 1.16
C PHE A 207 18.27 13.31 0.68
N LYS A 208 19.59 13.57 0.54
CA LYS A 208 20.56 12.54 0.10
C LYS A 208 20.65 11.39 1.09
N ASP A 209 20.69 11.68 2.38
CA ASP A 209 20.80 10.66 3.44
C ASP A 209 19.53 9.81 3.52
N MET A 210 18.35 10.42 3.47
CA MET A 210 17.07 9.70 3.48
C MET A 210 16.90 8.84 2.22
N PHE A 211 17.21 9.40 1.04
CA PHE A 211 17.10 8.66 -0.21
C PHE A 211 18.12 7.51 -0.28
N GLY A 212 19.35 7.73 0.19
CA GLY A 212 20.37 6.68 0.27
C GLY A 212 19.97 5.54 1.22
N PHE A 213 19.46 5.89 2.40
CA PHE A 213 18.98 4.89 3.36
C PHE A 213 17.76 4.10 2.82
N ALA A 214 16.82 4.80 2.21
CA ALA A 214 15.66 4.16 1.60
C ALA A 214 16.05 3.25 0.45
N GLY A 215 16.99 3.68 -0.41
CA GLY A 215 17.52 2.86 -1.50
C GLY A 215 18.20 1.58 -1.00
N TRP A 216 18.99 1.67 0.07
CA TRP A 216 19.62 0.49 0.68
C TRP A 216 18.60 -0.47 1.28
N ASN A 217 17.61 0.05 2.01
CA ASN A 217 16.51 -0.77 2.54
C ASN A 217 15.69 -1.40 1.41
N PHE A 218 15.46 -0.69 0.31
CA PHE A 218 14.78 -1.23 -0.86
C PHE A 218 15.53 -2.43 -1.44
N LEU A 219 16.86 -2.32 -1.62
CA LEU A 219 17.69 -3.44 -2.08
C LEU A 219 17.61 -4.65 -1.12
N THR A 220 17.66 -4.41 0.19
CA THR A 220 17.51 -5.46 1.20
C THR A 220 16.14 -6.16 1.11
N THR A 221 15.09 -5.38 0.92
CA THR A 221 13.71 -5.90 0.78
C THR A 221 13.57 -6.68 -0.54
N CYS A 222 14.13 -6.17 -1.65
CA CYS A 222 14.21 -6.89 -2.93
C CYS A 222 14.91 -8.23 -2.77
N THR A 223 16.06 -8.27 -2.10
CA THR A 223 16.82 -9.50 -1.87
C THR A 223 16.01 -10.51 -1.05
N SER A 224 15.31 -10.07 -0.01
CA SER A 224 14.43 -10.92 0.80
C SER A 224 13.26 -11.47 -0.02
N MET A 225 12.65 -10.65 -0.87
CA MET A 225 11.58 -11.09 -1.78
C MET A 225 12.10 -12.09 -2.82
N LEU A 226 13.22 -11.78 -3.47
CA LEU A 226 13.84 -12.68 -4.45
C LEU A 226 14.22 -14.01 -3.82
N SER A 227 14.75 -14.01 -2.60
CA SER A 227 15.06 -15.23 -1.85
C SER A 227 13.80 -16.05 -1.58
N SER A 228 12.72 -15.44 -1.09
CA SER A 228 11.49 -16.16 -0.78
C SER A 228 10.76 -16.66 -2.03
N GLN A 229 10.66 -15.86 -3.07
CA GLN A 229 10.03 -16.23 -4.34
C GLN A 229 10.93 -17.17 -5.17
N GLY A 230 12.25 -16.95 -5.16
CA GLY A 230 13.21 -17.80 -5.85
C GLY A 230 13.16 -19.26 -5.35
N VAL A 231 13.06 -19.46 -4.04
CA VAL A 231 12.86 -20.82 -3.48
C VAL A 231 11.52 -21.41 -3.95
N GLY A 232 10.45 -20.59 -4.08
CA GLY A 232 9.16 -21.04 -4.63
C GLY A 232 9.29 -21.52 -6.09
N ILE A 233 9.99 -20.74 -6.91
CA ILE A 233 10.23 -21.07 -8.31
C ILE A 233 11.07 -22.36 -8.43
N MET A 234 12.17 -22.45 -7.66
CA MET A 234 13.03 -23.64 -7.67
C MET A 234 12.27 -24.91 -7.23
N LEU A 235 11.44 -24.80 -6.20
CA LEU A 235 10.61 -25.92 -5.75
C LEU A 235 9.59 -26.32 -6.84
N ASN A 236 8.99 -25.36 -7.54
CA ASN A 236 8.06 -25.64 -8.61
C ASN A 236 8.77 -26.35 -9.79
N MET A 237 9.94 -25.86 -10.18
CA MET A 237 10.70 -26.42 -11.30
C MET A 237 11.19 -27.86 -11.05
N HIS A 238 11.54 -28.20 -9.80
CA HIS A 238 12.13 -29.51 -9.48
C HIS A 238 11.14 -30.50 -8.89
N PHE A 239 10.11 -30.03 -8.19
CA PHE A 239 9.20 -30.89 -7.42
C PHE A 239 7.71 -30.71 -7.79
N GLY A 240 7.41 -29.81 -8.71
CA GLY A 240 6.07 -29.59 -9.22
C GLY A 240 5.15 -28.76 -8.29
N THR A 241 3.89 -28.65 -8.73
CA THR A 241 2.91 -27.73 -8.13
C THR A 241 2.43 -28.14 -6.73
N ALA A 242 2.37 -29.46 -6.43
CA ALA A 242 1.88 -29.97 -5.15
C ALA A 242 2.78 -29.54 -3.96
N ILE A 243 4.09 -29.63 -4.12
CA ILE A 243 5.05 -29.24 -3.08
C ILE A 243 5.07 -27.71 -2.91
N ASN A 244 4.90 -26.96 -4.01
CA ASN A 244 4.79 -25.52 -3.95
C ASN A 244 3.51 -25.06 -3.22
N ALA A 245 2.39 -25.77 -3.41
CA ALA A 245 1.15 -25.53 -2.67
C ALA A 245 1.32 -25.83 -1.17
N ALA A 246 1.95 -26.93 -0.81
CA ALA A 246 2.26 -27.28 0.58
C ALA A 246 3.14 -26.20 1.26
N ARG A 247 4.16 -25.69 0.55
CA ARG A 247 4.98 -24.59 1.01
C ARG A 247 4.17 -23.30 1.20
N GLY A 248 3.25 -23.01 0.28
CA GLY A 248 2.34 -21.86 0.39
C GLY A 248 1.54 -21.90 1.70
N ILE A 249 0.98 -23.07 2.02
CA ILE A 249 0.24 -23.28 3.27
C ILE A 249 1.17 -23.14 4.48
N ALA A 250 2.35 -23.74 4.45
CA ALA A 250 3.33 -23.65 5.54
C ALA A 250 3.78 -22.21 5.78
N SER A 251 4.03 -21.43 4.72
CA SER A 251 4.41 -20.02 4.83
C SER A 251 3.27 -19.13 5.37
N GLN A 252 2.02 -19.44 5.02
CA GLN A 252 0.85 -18.76 5.55
C GLN A 252 0.67 -19.03 7.05
N ILE A 253 0.85 -20.28 7.48
CA ILE A 253 0.82 -20.64 8.90
C ILE A 253 1.94 -19.92 9.66
N ASN A 254 3.16 -19.97 9.13
CA ASN A 254 4.32 -19.31 9.74
C ASN A 254 4.12 -17.79 9.85
N GLY A 255 3.58 -17.14 8.80
CA GLY A 255 3.22 -15.73 8.83
C GLY A 255 2.17 -15.39 9.88
N THR A 256 1.15 -16.25 10.02
CA THR A 256 0.10 -16.08 11.03
C THR A 256 0.66 -16.24 12.44
N VAL A 257 1.45 -17.29 12.71
CA VAL A 257 2.10 -17.52 14.00
C VAL A 257 3.09 -16.39 14.32
N GLY A 258 3.91 -15.97 13.34
CA GLY A 258 4.84 -14.85 13.48
C GLY A 258 4.18 -13.50 13.78
N ALA A 259 2.94 -13.31 13.35
CA ALA A 259 2.16 -12.11 13.68
C ALA A 259 1.69 -12.06 15.16
N PHE A 260 1.62 -13.22 15.81
CA PHE A 260 1.31 -13.31 17.24
C PHE A 260 2.56 -13.10 18.15
N SER A 261 3.75 -13.28 17.62
CA SER A 261 5.00 -13.17 18.39
C SER A 261 5.68 -11.80 18.28
N ARG A 262 5.12 -10.87 17.52
CA ARG A 262 5.58 -9.48 17.36
C ARG A 262 4.62 -8.51 18.03
#